data_f8fc456303988147422930d74191c793
#
_entry.id   f8fc456303988147422930d74191c793
#
_cell.length_a   1.000
_cell.length_b   1.000
_cell.length_c   1.000
_cell.angle_alpha   90.00
_cell.angle_beta   90.00
_cell.angle_gamma   90.00
#
_symmetry.space_group_name_H-M   'P 1'
#
loop_
_entity.id
_entity.type
_entity.pdbx_description
1 polymer ?
#
loop_
_entity_poly.entity_id
_entity_poly.type
_entity_poly.pdbx_seq_one_letter_code
_entity_poly.pdbx_strand_id
1 'polypeptide(L)'
;IGLVGSEMCIRDRKYGSKGSSILVMNPNNGEIYAMANSTSYNLESPRDDKNLLKKYSQSQVNKMSEKEKTKAFNEIWKNPIVSNAFEPGSTYKPFTVAAGLEEGILKGNETYYCDGYQKVGPHTIHCSHRSGHGLITLSQSISLSCNDALMQIAAKEGKNVFARYQKNFNFGNKTGIDLPGEAQTASLLHDAKDMTAADLATSSFGQSFNCSMIQMGSAFCSLINGGNYYKPHVVKQLRSSNGEVVSNIEPTLVKQTISKETSDKLRKYMKETVDSGTGTKAKMKDYTAGGKTGTCLLYTSDAADE
;
A
#
# COMPACT_ATOMS: atom_id res chain seq x y z
N ILE A 1 -5.03 -9.83 -18.54
CA ILE A 1 -4.17 -8.65 -18.30
C ILE A 1 -4.62 -7.47 -19.16
N GLY A 2 -4.94 -7.67 -20.45
CA GLY A 2 -5.44 -6.60 -21.32
C GLY A 2 -6.76 -5.98 -20.85
N LEU A 3 -7.69 -6.77 -20.31
CA LEU A 3 -8.95 -6.28 -19.76
C LEU A 3 -8.74 -5.37 -18.55
N VAL A 4 -7.84 -5.71 -17.63
CA VAL A 4 -7.51 -4.87 -16.47
C VAL A 4 -6.97 -3.50 -16.89
N GLY A 5 -6.09 -3.46 -17.89
CA GLY A 5 -5.58 -2.20 -18.42
C GLY A 5 -6.67 -1.34 -19.08
N SER A 6 -7.59 -1.95 -19.82
CA SER A 6 -8.72 -1.25 -20.47
C SER A 6 -9.68 -0.66 -19.43
N GLU A 7 -10.05 -1.42 -18.40
CA GLU A 7 -10.90 -0.96 -17.31
C GLU A 7 -10.27 0.19 -16.53
N MET A 8 -8.96 0.15 -16.29
CA MET A 8 -8.22 1.24 -15.66
C MET A 8 -8.30 2.53 -16.50
N CYS A 9 -8.05 2.45 -17.80
CA CYS A 9 -8.14 3.61 -18.70
C CYS A 9 -9.56 4.20 -18.77
N ILE A 10 -10.61 3.36 -18.73
CA ILE A 10 -12.01 3.80 -18.70
C ILE A 10 -12.28 4.55 -17.39
N ARG A 11 -11.86 4.00 -16.26
CA ARG A 11 -12.01 4.61 -14.94
C ARG A 11 -11.27 5.94 -14.83
N ASP A 12 -10.00 6.01 -15.29
CA ASP A 12 -9.20 7.21 -15.26
C ASP A 12 -9.87 8.36 -16.06
N ARG A 13 -10.40 8.06 -17.24
CA ARG A 13 -11.17 9.02 -18.02
C ARG A 13 -12.47 9.47 -17.33
N LYS A 14 -13.17 8.54 -16.69
CA LYS A 14 -14.43 8.83 -16.00
C LYS A 14 -14.26 9.73 -14.80
N TYR A 15 -13.16 9.57 -14.04
CA TYR A 15 -12.91 10.28 -12.78
C TYR A 15 -11.79 11.32 -12.86
N GLY A 16 -11.19 11.52 -14.05
CA GLY A 16 -10.12 12.48 -14.26
C GLY A 16 -8.83 12.16 -13.49
N SER A 17 -8.59 10.89 -13.13
CA SER A 17 -7.41 10.51 -12.38
C SER A 17 -6.13 10.65 -13.22
N LYS A 18 -5.03 11.07 -12.59
CA LYS A 18 -3.72 11.23 -13.25
C LYS A 18 -3.07 9.90 -13.61
N GLY A 19 -3.51 8.80 -13.02
CA GLY A 19 -3.03 7.45 -13.27
C GLY A 19 -3.61 6.46 -12.28
N SER A 20 -3.53 5.18 -12.63
CA SER A 20 -3.99 4.08 -11.79
C SER A 20 -3.01 2.92 -11.87
N SER A 21 -2.89 2.19 -10.79
CA SER A 21 -2.10 0.96 -10.70
C SER A 21 -2.92 -0.12 -10.02
N ILE A 22 -2.76 -1.37 -10.47
CA ILE A 22 -3.37 -2.56 -9.86
C ILE A 22 -2.27 -3.61 -9.68
N LEU A 23 -2.25 -4.18 -8.48
CA LEU A 23 -1.40 -5.31 -8.13
C LEU A 23 -2.28 -6.42 -7.58
N VAL A 24 -2.19 -7.62 -8.16
CA VAL A 24 -2.88 -8.83 -7.70
C VAL A 24 -1.83 -9.89 -7.38
N MET A 25 -1.83 -10.36 -6.13
CA MET A 25 -0.83 -11.29 -5.62
C MET A 25 -1.49 -12.50 -4.96
N ASN A 26 -0.80 -13.63 -5.02
CA ASN A 26 -1.13 -14.78 -4.20
C ASN A 26 -0.48 -14.61 -2.81
N PRO A 27 -1.25 -14.49 -1.72
CA PRO A 27 -0.69 -14.28 -0.40
C PRO A 27 0.09 -15.49 0.13
N ASN A 28 -0.15 -16.69 -0.41
CA ASN A 28 0.42 -17.93 0.13
C ASN A 28 1.76 -18.34 -0.48
N ASN A 29 2.21 -17.64 -1.54
CA ASN A 29 3.47 -17.97 -2.20
C ASN A 29 4.24 -16.78 -2.78
N GLY A 30 3.66 -15.55 -2.75
CA GLY A 30 4.27 -14.33 -3.31
C GLY A 30 4.17 -14.17 -4.82
N GLU A 31 3.50 -15.08 -5.53
CA GLU A 31 3.27 -15.03 -6.99
C GLU A 31 2.44 -13.79 -7.36
N ILE A 32 2.89 -13.02 -8.34
CA ILE A 32 2.16 -11.87 -8.85
C ILE A 32 1.32 -12.33 -10.04
N TYR A 33 0.00 -12.33 -9.86
CA TYR A 33 -0.96 -12.72 -10.91
C TYR A 33 -1.22 -11.61 -11.92
N ALA A 34 -1.21 -10.36 -11.47
CA ALA A 34 -1.34 -9.20 -12.33
C ALA A 34 -0.64 -7.99 -11.73
N MET A 35 0.01 -7.23 -12.60
CA MET A 35 0.64 -5.94 -12.31
C MET A 35 0.39 -5.03 -13.50
N ALA A 36 -0.49 -4.03 -13.32
CA ALA A 36 -0.93 -3.17 -14.40
C ALA A 36 -0.92 -1.69 -13.98
N ASN A 37 -0.54 -0.84 -14.94
CA ASN A 37 -0.55 0.60 -14.81
C ASN A 37 -1.33 1.22 -15.98
N SER A 38 -2.01 2.34 -15.75
CA SER A 38 -2.72 3.07 -16.82
C SER A 38 -1.76 3.65 -17.85
N THR A 39 -0.53 3.96 -17.47
CA THR A 39 0.56 4.35 -18.38
C THR A 39 1.36 3.12 -18.74
N SER A 40 1.32 2.71 -20.00
CA SER A 40 2.05 1.56 -20.53
C SER A 40 2.80 1.97 -21.80
N TYR A 41 3.79 1.21 -22.20
CA TYR A 41 4.53 1.40 -23.45
C TYR A 41 4.65 0.08 -24.21
N ASN A 42 4.97 0.15 -25.51
CA ASN A 42 5.21 -1.03 -26.32
C ASN A 42 6.63 -1.56 -26.06
N LEU A 43 6.73 -2.77 -25.51
CA LEU A 43 8.01 -3.43 -25.21
C LEU A 43 8.82 -3.81 -26.47
N GLU A 44 8.15 -4.06 -27.59
CA GLU A 44 8.82 -4.37 -28.86
C GLU A 44 9.47 -3.13 -29.50
N SER A 45 8.93 -1.94 -29.20
CA SER A 45 9.43 -0.67 -29.72
C SER A 45 9.50 0.38 -28.62
N PRO A 46 10.33 0.20 -27.58
CA PRO A 46 10.30 1.00 -26.35
C PRO A 46 10.68 2.47 -26.61
N ARG A 47 11.47 2.75 -27.66
CA ARG A 47 11.91 4.09 -28.03
C ARG A 47 11.06 4.74 -29.14
N ASP A 48 9.89 4.15 -29.51
CA ASP A 48 8.97 4.80 -30.44
C ASP A 48 8.34 6.03 -29.77
N ASP A 49 8.45 7.19 -30.43
CA ASP A 49 7.88 8.46 -29.98
C ASP A 49 6.36 8.38 -29.71
N LYS A 50 5.65 7.43 -30.32
CA LYS A 50 4.24 7.15 -30.03
C LYS A 50 3.99 6.80 -28.57
N ASN A 51 4.97 6.21 -27.88
CA ASN A 51 4.87 5.94 -26.45
C ASN A 51 4.81 7.23 -25.62
N LEU A 52 5.50 8.29 -26.08
CA LEU A 52 5.50 9.61 -25.43
C LEU A 52 4.15 10.33 -25.56
N LEU A 53 3.38 10.05 -26.63
CA LEU A 53 2.08 10.67 -26.88
C LEU A 53 1.01 10.31 -25.82
N LYS A 54 1.28 9.31 -24.98
CA LYS A 54 0.44 8.98 -23.84
C LYS A 54 0.54 10.00 -22.70
N LYS A 55 1.62 10.78 -22.67
CA LYS A 55 1.92 11.76 -21.61
C LYS A 55 2.07 13.19 -22.16
N TYR A 56 2.55 13.34 -23.38
CA TYR A 56 2.88 14.61 -24.03
C TYR A 56 2.07 14.79 -25.31
N SER A 57 1.76 16.03 -25.69
CA SER A 57 1.17 16.32 -27.00
C SER A 57 2.17 16.11 -28.14
N GLN A 58 1.69 15.90 -29.35
CA GLN A 58 2.55 15.77 -30.54
C GLN A 58 3.49 16.99 -30.70
N SER A 59 2.96 18.21 -30.48
CA SER A 59 3.75 19.43 -30.56
C SER A 59 4.89 19.48 -29.51
N GLN A 60 4.64 18.95 -28.31
CA GLN A 60 5.67 18.85 -27.29
C GLN A 60 6.75 17.83 -27.67
N VAL A 61 6.34 16.63 -28.13
CA VAL A 61 7.27 15.58 -28.55
C VAL A 61 8.16 16.05 -29.70
N ASN A 62 7.59 16.75 -30.70
CA ASN A 62 8.34 17.27 -31.85
C ASN A 62 9.38 18.35 -31.47
N LYS A 63 9.20 19.03 -30.33
CA LYS A 63 10.13 20.06 -29.84
C LYS A 63 11.17 19.53 -28.87
N MET A 64 11.05 18.28 -28.41
CA MET A 64 12.00 17.68 -27.50
C MET A 64 13.34 17.42 -28.17
N SER A 65 14.41 17.81 -27.49
CA SER A 65 15.77 17.34 -27.79
C SER A 65 15.91 15.84 -27.49
N GLU A 66 16.91 15.18 -28.05
CA GLU A 66 17.19 13.76 -27.77
C GLU A 66 17.40 13.48 -26.26
N LYS A 67 18.01 14.44 -25.54
CA LYS A 67 18.20 14.35 -24.08
C LYS A 67 16.86 14.39 -23.34
N GLU A 68 15.94 15.25 -23.75
CA GLU A 68 14.60 15.35 -23.16
C GLU A 68 13.76 14.13 -23.48
N LYS A 69 13.81 13.62 -24.72
CA LYS A 69 13.15 12.36 -25.09
C LYS A 69 13.68 11.20 -24.25
N THR A 70 15.00 11.08 -24.10
CA THR A 70 15.61 10.03 -23.26
C THR A 70 15.11 10.12 -21.81
N LYS A 71 15.04 11.33 -21.24
CA LYS A 71 14.48 11.53 -19.89
C LYS A 71 13.02 11.12 -19.83
N ALA A 72 12.21 11.52 -20.81
CA ALA A 72 10.79 11.18 -20.88
C ALA A 72 10.56 9.67 -21.04
N PHE A 73 11.36 8.99 -21.86
CA PHE A 73 11.33 7.53 -21.96
C PHE A 73 11.69 6.84 -20.64
N ASN A 74 12.75 7.29 -19.97
CA ASN A 74 13.14 6.74 -18.66
C ASN A 74 12.03 6.87 -17.62
N GLU A 75 11.20 7.93 -17.69
CA GLU A 75 10.03 8.08 -16.82
C GLU A 75 8.91 7.10 -17.17
N ILE A 76 8.64 6.87 -18.47
CA ILE A 76 7.59 5.96 -18.94
C ILE A 76 7.96 4.50 -18.68
N TRP A 77 9.23 4.15 -18.75
CA TRP A 77 9.73 2.79 -18.53
C TRP A 77 9.71 2.37 -17.06
N LYS A 78 9.62 3.33 -16.12
CA LYS A 78 9.50 3.00 -14.70
C LYS A 78 8.17 2.29 -14.44
N ASN A 79 8.24 1.21 -13.67
CA ASN A 79 7.05 0.59 -13.11
C ASN A 79 6.71 1.25 -11.77
N PRO A 80 5.69 2.11 -11.68
CA PRO A 80 5.39 2.85 -10.47
C PRO A 80 5.02 1.95 -9.28
N ILE A 81 4.50 0.75 -9.52
CA ILE A 81 4.20 -0.23 -8.46
C ILE A 81 5.46 -0.62 -7.69
N VAL A 82 6.60 -0.69 -8.40
CA VAL A 82 7.89 -1.14 -7.86
C VAL A 82 8.77 0.06 -7.49
N SER A 83 8.76 1.12 -8.32
CA SER A 83 9.76 2.20 -8.26
C SER A 83 9.30 3.47 -7.55
N ASN A 84 7.99 3.67 -7.33
CA ASN A 84 7.48 4.87 -6.68
C ASN A 84 7.12 4.60 -5.23
N ALA A 85 7.46 5.56 -4.36
CA ALA A 85 7.06 5.56 -2.96
C ALA A 85 5.90 6.55 -2.76
N PHE A 86 4.99 6.22 -1.84
CA PHE A 86 3.84 7.03 -1.48
C PHE A 86 3.47 6.82 -0.02
N GLU A 87 2.75 7.75 0.57
CA GLU A 87 2.16 7.56 1.89
C GLU A 87 0.98 6.57 1.83
N PRO A 88 1.02 5.44 2.55
CA PRO A 88 0.00 4.39 2.43
C PRO A 88 -1.37 4.82 2.94
N GLY A 89 -1.44 5.86 3.76
CA GLY A 89 -2.66 6.33 4.38
C GLY A 89 -3.38 5.21 5.14
N SER A 90 -4.69 5.26 5.17
CA SER A 90 -5.52 4.33 5.97
C SER A 90 -5.35 2.85 5.65
N THR A 91 -4.66 2.46 4.56
CA THR A 91 -4.32 1.05 4.30
C THR A 91 -3.29 0.52 5.29
N TYR A 92 -2.57 1.39 6.00
CA TYR A 92 -1.61 1.01 7.03
C TYR A 92 -2.26 0.67 8.39
N LYS A 93 -3.46 1.12 8.69
CA LYS A 93 -4.15 0.92 9.98
C LYS A 93 -4.18 -0.53 10.49
N PRO A 94 -4.43 -1.55 9.64
CA PRO A 94 -4.36 -2.94 10.07
C PRO A 94 -2.99 -3.34 10.63
N PHE A 95 -1.89 -2.75 10.15
CA PHE A 95 -0.54 -3.06 10.64
C PHE A 95 -0.29 -2.49 12.04
N THR A 96 -0.80 -1.30 12.33
CA THR A 96 -0.76 -0.73 13.69
C THR A 96 -1.54 -1.63 14.65
N VAL A 97 -2.77 -1.99 14.32
CA VAL A 97 -3.57 -2.90 15.16
C VAL A 97 -2.89 -4.27 15.30
N ALA A 98 -2.24 -4.78 14.23
CA ALA A 98 -1.48 -6.02 14.28
C ALA A 98 -0.37 -5.99 15.32
N ALA A 99 0.39 -4.90 15.35
CA ALA A 99 1.49 -4.73 16.32
C ALA A 99 0.98 -4.79 17.75
N GLY A 100 -0.08 -4.08 18.07
CA GLY A 100 -0.68 -4.07 19.40
C GLY A 100 -1.26 -5.42 19.82
N LEU A 101 -1.89 -6.16 18.90
CA LEU A 101 -2.41 -7.51 19.18
C LEU A 101 -1.28 -8.50 19.41
N GLU A 102 -0.24 -8.48 18.58
CA GLU A 102 0.87 -9.42 18.65
C GLU A 102 1.71 -9.23 19.92
N GLU A 103 1.87 -8.00 20.38
CA GLU A 103 2.56 -7.67 21.65
C GLU A 103 1.67 -7.86 22.90
N GLY A 104 0.41 -8.28 22.72
CA GLY A 104 -0.53 -8.43 23.83
C GLY A 104 -0.95 -7.12 24.51
N ILE A 105 -0.60 -5.97 23.89
CA ILE A 105 -1.03 -4.63 24.31
C ILE A 105 -2.53 -4.46 24.06
N LEU A 106 -3.01 -5.05 22.99
CA LEU A 106 -4.42 -5.16 22.64
C LEU A 106 -4.89 -6.61 22.82
N LYS A 107 -6.10 -6.78 23.33
CA LYS A 107 -6.74 -8.10 23.57
C LYS A 107 -7.84 -8.42 22.57
N GLY A 108 -8.34 -7.40 21.85
CA GLY A 108 -9.38 -7.53 20.83
C GLY A 108 -10.78 -7.07 21.29
N ASN A 109 -10.93 -6.68 22.54
CA ASN A 109 -12.21 -6.23 23.12
C ASN A 109 -12.18 -4.75 23.58
N GLU A 110 -11.14 -4.02 23.21
CA GLU A 110 -10.99 -2.60 23.54
C GLU A 110 -12.06 -1.76 22.85
N THR A 111 -12.39 -0.66 23.53
CA THR A 111 -13.20 0.43 22.99
C THR A 111 -12.43 1.74 23.04
N TYR A 112 -12.70 2.63 22.10
CA TYR A 112 -12.10 3.94 21.95
C TYR A 112 -13.18 4.98 21.78
N TYR A 113 -13.02 6.12 22.41
CA TYR A 113 -13.91 7.26 22.20
C TYR A 113 -13.24 8.22 21.20
N CYS A 114 -13.96 8.52 20.12
CA CYS A 114 -13.52 9.44 19.08
C CYS A 114 -14.41 10.69 19.10
N ASP A 115 -13.84 11.80 19.47
CA ASP A 115 -14.49 13.13 19.42
C ASP A 115 -14.10 13.95 18.16
N GLY A 116 -13.36 13.32 17.24
CA GLY A 116 -13.01 13.88 15.94
C GLY A 116 -11.59 14.44 15.87
N TYR A 117 -10.80 14.43 16.96
CA TYR A 117 -9.41 14.89 16.98
C TYR A 117 -8.64 14.34 18.16
N GLN A 118 -7.31 14.42 18.10
CA GLN A 118 -6.41 14.21 19.24
C GLN A 118 -5.43 15.39 19.36
N LYS A 119 -5.16 15.79 20.59
CA LYS A 119 -4.08 16.74 20.91
C LYS A 119 -2.80 15.98 21.14
N VAL A 120 -1.79 16.19 20.31
CA VAL A 120 -0.49 15.53 20.39
C VAL A 120 0.60 16.60 20.49
N GLY A 121 1.07 16.87 21.71
CA GLY A 121 1.94 18.03 21.98
C GLY A 121 1.25 19.34 21.54
N PRO A 122 1.90 20.20 20.73
CA PRO A 122 1.31 21.44 20.25
C PRO A 122 0.32 21.25 19.10
N HIS A 123 0.18 20.04 18.55
CA HIS A 123 -0.59 19.76 17.34
C HIS A 123 -1.99 19.24 17.67
N THR A 124 -3.00 19.67 16.90
CA THR A 124 -4.31 19.06 16.87
C THR A 124 -4.45 18.26 15.58
N ILE A 125 -4.50 16.93 15.70
CA ILE A 125 -4.60 16.02 14.55
C ILE A 125 -6.02 15.50 14.47
N HIS A 126 -6.65 15.65 13.30
CA HIS A 126 -8.06 15.37 13.13
C HIS A 126 -8.34 13.96 12.60
N CYS A 127 -9.46 13.42 13.05
CA CYS A 127 -10.08 12.29 12.39
C CYS A 127 -10.70 12.72 11.05
N SER A 128 -10.80 11.78 10.09
CA SER A 128 -11.54 12.01 8.84
C SER A 128 -13.01 12.34 9.08
N HIS A 129 -13.59 11.79 10.15
CA HIS A 129 -14.93 12.16 10.64
C HIS A 129 -14.81 13.23 11.72
N ARG A 130 -14.91 14.50 11.33
CA ARG A 130 -14.64 15.67 12.18
C ARG A 130 -15.56 15.79 13.39
N SER A 131 -16.81 15.30 13.31
CA SER A 131 -17.77 15.26 14.43
C SER A 131 -17.53 14.10 15.41
N GLY A 132 -16.51 13.26 15.14
CA GLY A 132 -16.22 12.08 15.95
C GLY A 132 -17.11 10.88 15.62
N HIS A 133 -16.61 9.69 15.89
CA HIS A 133 -17.36 8.42 15.72
C HIS A 133 -18.08 8.01 17.03
N GLY A 134 -17.87 8.75 18.15
CA GLY A 134 -18.32 8.33 19.46
C GLY A 134 -17.55 7.11 19.99
N LEU A 135 -18.22 6.29 20.78
CA LEU A 135 -17.64 5.07 21.34
C LEU A 135 -17.65 3.96 20.29
N ILE A 136 -16.46 3.47 19.93
CA ILE A 136 -16.24 2.44 18.90
C ILE A 136 -15.37 1.30 19.44
N THR A 137 -15.56 0.10 18.92
CA THR A 137 -14.72 -1.06 19.24
C THR A 137 -13.42 -1.06 18.46
N LEU A 138 -12.45 -1.92 18.84
CA LEU A 138 -11.21 -2.13 18.10
C LEU A 138 -11.48 -2.53 16.63
N SER A 139 -12.44 -3.42 16.37
CA SER A 139 -12.85 -3.78 14.99
C SER A 139 -13.37 -2.55 14.23
N GLN A 140 -14.21 -1.75 14.87
CA GLN A 140 -14.76 -0.52 14.27
C GLN A 140 -13.69 0.54 14.03
N SER A 141 -12.58 0.55 14.76
CA SER A 141 -11.44 1.45 14.45
C SER A 141 -10.89 1.23 13.04
N ILE A 142 -10.92 -0.02 12.56
CA ILE A 142 -10.52 -0.41 11.20
C ILE A 142 -11.68 -0.21 10.22
N SER A 143 -12.89 -0.71 10.53
CA SER A 143 -14.01 -0.73 9.60
C SER A 143 -14.56 0.66 9.29
N LEU A 144 -14.55 1.58 10.27
CA LEU A 144 -14.90 3.00 10.11
C LEU A 144 -13.70 3.88 9.72
N SER A 145 -12.49 3.29 9.67
CA SER A 145 -11.26 4.02 9.35
C SER A 145 -10.97 5.20 10.28
N CYS A 146 -11.17 5.04 11.59
CA CYS A 146 -11.01 6.09 12.59
C CYS A 146 -9.52 6.44 12.81
N ASN A 147 -9.08 7.67 12.51
CA ASN A 147 -7.72 8.11 12.77
C ASN A 147 -7.48 8.27 14.28
N ASP A 148 -8.47 8.79 14.99
CA ASP A 148 -8.39 9.08 16.41
C ASP A 148 -8.10 7.79 17.22
N ALA A 149 -8.88 6.73 17.01
CA ALA A 149 -8.64 5.44 17.66
C ALA A 149 -7.24 4.89 17.35
N LEU A 150 -6.74 5.05 16.12
CA LEU A 150 -5.39 4.59 15.74
C LEU A 150 -4.30 5.40 16.46
N MET A 151 -4.48 6.70 16.65
CA MET A 151 -3.54 7.52 17.44
C MET A 151 -3.51 7.06 18.90
N GLN A 152 -4.68 6.76 19.51
CA GLN A 152 -4.75 6.22 20.86
C GLN A 152 -4.07 4.85 20.97
N ILE A 153 -4.24 3.99 19.99
CA ILE A 153 -3.58 2.67 19.90
C ILE A 153 -2.07 2.84 19.84
N ALA A 154 -1.56 3.63 18.89
CA ALA A 154 -0.14 3.83 18.71
C ALA A 154 0.53 4.52 19.93
N ALA A 155 -0.17 5.45 20.59
CA ALA A 155 0.31 6.04 21.83
C ALA A 155 0.50 4.99 22.94
N LYS A 156 -0.39 3.98 23.00
CA LYS A 156 -0.31 2.87 23.94
C LYS A 156 0.80 1.88 23.58
N GLU A 157 1.04 1.63 22.28
CA GLU A 157 2.13 0.79 21.77
C GLU A 157 3.51 1.42 22.01
N GLY A 158 3.60 2.72 21.81
CA GLY A 158 4.84 3.46 21.86
C GLY A 158 5.71 3.28 20.61
N LYS A 159 6.60 4.24 20.41
CA LYS A 159 7.42 4.36 19.20
C LYS A 159 8.35 3.15 18.94
N ASN A 160 8.81 2.49 19.97
CA ASN A 160 9.72 1.34 19.83
C ASN A 160 9.00 0.12 19.23
N VAL A 161 7.80 -0.19 19.72
CA VAL A 161 6.95 -1.27 19.17
C VAL A 161 6.56 -0.93 17.75
N PHE A 162 6.04 0.27 17.53
CA PHE A 162 5.62 0.73 16.20
C PHE A 162 6.73 0.59 15.16
N ALA A 163 7.93 1.17 15.40
CA ALA A 163 9.06 1.11 14.47
C ALA A 163 9.57 -0.33 14.26
N ARG A 164 9.55 -1.17 15.31
CA ARG A 164 9.92 -2.58 15.18
C ARG A 164 8.97 -3.32 14.23
N TYR A 165 7.65 -3.10 14.33
CA TYR A 165 6.68 -3.76 13.45
C TYR A 165 6.70 -3.21 12.03
N GLN A 166 7.03 -1.93 11.80
CA GLN A 166 7.35 -1.46 10.45
C GLN A 166 8.43 -2.34 9.80
N LYS A 167 9.53 -2.59 10.52
CA LYS A 167 10.63 -3.45 10.04
C LYS A 167 10.22 -4.93 9.94
N ASN A 168 9.40 -5.44 10.87
CA ASN A 168 8.88 -6.81 10.81
C ASN A 168 8.05 -7.06 9.57
N PHE A 169 7.20 -6.10 9.18
CA PHE A 169 6.44 -6.14 7.92
C PHE A 169 7.26 -5.76 6.68
N ASN A 170 8.57 -5.61 6.83
CA ASN A 170 9.53 -5.33 5.77
C ASN A 170 9.43 -3.93 5.14
N PHE A 171 8.70 -2.98 5.75
CA PHE A 171 8.76 -1.59 5.31
C PHE A 171 10.18 -1.03 5.47
N GLY A 172 10.60 -0.18 4.53
CA GLY A 172 11.95 0.36 4.44
C GLY A 172 12.97 -0.55 3.76
N ASN A 173 12.70 -1.86 3.63
CA ASN A 173 13.57 -2.79 2.95
C ASN A 173 13.06 -3.12 1.54
N LYS A 174 13.98 -3.51 0.65
CA LYS A 174 13.59 -4.08 -0.63
C LYS A 174 12.83 -5.39 -0.41
N THR A 175 11.81 -5.62 -1.23
CA THR A 175 11.08 -6.89 -1.23
C THR A 175 11.87 -8.01 -1.91
N GLY A 176 12.82 -7.62 -2.76
CA GLY A 176 13.61 -8.52 -3.58
C GLY A 176 12.83 -9.09 -4.77
N ILE A 177 11.77 -8.39 -5.22
CA ILE A 177 11.06 -8.74 -6.45
C ILE A 177 12.05 -8.91 -7.62
N ASP A 178 11.74 -9.83 -8.51
CA ASP A 178 12.53 -10.13 -9.71
C ASP A 178 12.37 -9.12 -10.86
N LEU A 179 12.04 -7.86 -10.51
CA LEU A 179 11.97 -6.72 -11.43
C LEU A 179 13.01 -5.65 -11.06
N PRO A 180 13.58 -4.95 -12.07
CA PRO A 180 14.52 -3.87 -11.81
C PRO A 180 13.83 -2.61 -11.28
N GLY A 181 14.64 -1.73 -10.64
CA GLY A 181 14.20 -0.39 -10.27
C GLY A 181 13.39 -0.31 -8.97
N GLU A 182 13.51 -1.29 -8.08
CA GLU A 182 12.83 -1.26 -6.80
C GLU A 182 13.26 -0.07 -5.95
N ALA A 183 12.26 0.67 -5.43
CA ALA A 183 12.46 1.89 -4.65
C ALA A 183 13.26 1.63 -3.37
N GLN A 184 14.14 2.58 -3.04
CA GLN A 184 14.84 2.65 -1.75
C GLN A 184 13.98 3.48 -0.80
N THR A 185 13.41 2.88 0.22
CA THR A 185 12.48 3.55 1.15
C THR A 185 12.98 3.61 2.59
N ALA A 186 14.17 3.11 2.87
CA ALA A 186 14.72 3.09 4.23
C ALA A 186 14.79 4.47 4.89
N SER A 187 15.25 5.48 4.14
CA SER A 187 15.34 6.88 4.60
C SER A 187 13.98 7.60 4.67
N LEU A 188 12.91 6.94 4.25
CA LEU A 188 11.55 7.49 4.26
C LEU A 188 10.74 6.98 5.46
N LEU A 189 11.36 6.24 6.37
CA LEU A 189 10.80 5.80 7.65
C LEU A 189 11.51 6.54 8.78
N HIS A 190 10.79 6.78 9.88
CA HIS A 190 11.37 7.31 11.10
C HIS A 190 11.99 6.18 11.93
N ASP A 191 13.24 6.35 12.36
CA ASP A 191 13.78 5.51 13.42
C ASP A 191 13.10 5.83 14.76
N ALA A 192 12.95 4.81 15.63
CA ALA A 192 12.30 5.00 16.93
C ALA A 192 12.94 6.11 17.78
N LYS A 193 14.26 6.30 17.69
CA LYS A 193 15.00 7.34 18.43
C LYS A 193 14.59 8.76 18.02
N ASP A 194 14.33 8.97 16.72
CA ASP A 194 14.07 10.27 16.11
C ASP A 194 12.56 10.57 16.00
N MET A 195 11.71 9.54 16.15
CA MET A 195 10.26 9.64 16.05
C MET A 195 9.68 10.49 17.16
N THR A 196 9.02 11.59 16.83
CA THR A 196 8.26 12.43 17.74
C THR A 196 6.89 11.82 18.05
N ALA A 197 6.18 12.37 19.04
CA ALA A 197 4.80 11.93 19.32
C ALA A 197 3.85 12.23 18.14
N ALA A 198 4.07 13.32 17.43
CA ALA A 198 3.29 13.67 16.24
C ALA A 198 3.56 12.70 15.08
N ASP A 199 4.84 12.33 14.84
CA ASP A 199 5.19 11.34 13.83
C ASP A 199 4.57 9.98 14.13
N LEU A 200 4.61 9.53 15.38
CA LEU A 200 3.96 8.28 15.81
C LEU A 200 2.44 8.33 15.56
N ALA A 201 1.81 9.44 15.94
CA ALA A 201 0.37 9.62 15.77
C ALA A 201 -0.03 9.57 14.29
N THR A 202 0.63 10.33 13.42
CA THR A 202 0.33 10.37 11.97
C THR A 202 0.73 9.07 11.27
N SER A 203 1.86 8.46 11.65
CA SER A 203 2.28 7.17 11.10
C SER A 203 1.31 6.04 11.44
N SER A 204 0.59 6.12 12.56
CA SER A 204 -0.39 5.10 12.97
C SER A 204 -1.50 4.87 11.95
N PHE A 205 -1.83 5.88 11.17
CA PHE A 205 -2.82 5.80 10.09
C PHE A 205 -2.19 6.00 8.70
N GLY A 206 -0.86 5.84 8.59
CA GLY A 206 -0.14 5.72 7.33
C GLY A 206 0.31 7.02 6.68
N GLN A 207 0.47 8.09 7.45
CA GLN A 207 1.09 9.36 7.02
C GLN A 207 2.49 9.51 7.61
N SER A 208 3.25 10.51 7.16
CA SER A 208 4.61 10.82 7.63
C SER A 208 5.66 9.74 7.36
N PHE A 209 5.37 8.75 6.55
CA PHE A 209 6.35 7.81 5.99
C PHE A 209 5.89 7.28 4.64
N ASN A 210 6.84 6.78 3.83
CA ASN A 210 6.52 6.31 2.49
C ASN A 210 6.95 4.86 2.28
N CYS A 211 6.18 4.14 1.47
CA CYS A 211 6.49 2.79 0.99
C CYS A 211 6.08 2.64 -0.48
N SER A 212 6.63 1.64 -1.16
CA SER A 212 6.17 1.31 -2.51
C SER A 212 4.93 0.42 -2.48
N MET A 213 4.20 0.36 -3.61
CA MET A 213 3.01 -0.49 -3.71
C MET A 213 3.36 -1.98 -3.58
N ILE A 214 4.51 -2.41 -4.08
CA ILE A 214 4.96 -3.80 -3.91
C ILE A 214 5.31 -4.10 -2.44
N GLN A 215 5.91 -3.17 -1.70
CA GLN A 215 6.14 -3.34 -0.25
C GLN A 215 4.81 -3.46 0.50
N MET A 216 3.85 -2.56 0.22
CA MET A 216 2.51 -2.61 0.82
C MET A 216 1.80 -3.92 0.49
N GLY A 217 1.80 -4.34 -0.78
CA GLY A 217 1.15 -5.58 -1.22
C GLY A 217 1.74 -6.82 -0.55
N SER A 218 3.07 -6.92 -0.51
CA SER A 218 3.76 -8.07 0.13
C SER A 218 3.53 -8.10 1.64
N ALA A 219 3.60 -6.95 2.32
CA ALA A 219 3.28 -6.85 3.74
C ALA A 219 1.80 -7.22 4.01
N PHE A 220 0.88 -6.75 3.16
CA PHE A 220 -0.55 -7.06 3.29
C PHE A 220 -0.84 -8.56 3.07
N CYS A 221 -0.12 -9.21 2.15
CA CYS A 221 -0.19 -10.66 1.98
C CYS A 221 0.18 -11.39 3.28
N SER A 222 1.27 -10.98 3.95
CA SER A 222 1.65 -11.60 5.23
C SER A 222 0.63 -11.33 6.34
N LEU A 223 -0.04 -10.18 6.32
CA LEU A 223 -1.06 -9.82 7.29
C LEU A 223 -2.27 -10.78 7.25
N ILE A 224 -2.61 -11.34 6.08
CA ILE A 224 -3.83 -12.12 5.86
C ILE A 224 -3.62 -13.63 5.68
N ASN A 225 -2.38 -14.10 5.58
CA ASN A 225 -2.04 -15.51 5.30
C ASN A 225 -1.49 -16.27 6.53
N GLY A 226 -1.68 -15.74 7.74
CA GLY A 226 -1.13 -16.33 8.97
C GLY A 226 0.25 -15.81 9.34
N GLY A 227 0.68 -14.67 8.77
CA GLY A 227 1.93 -14.00 9.10
C GLY A 227 3.13 -14.34 8.21
N ASN A 228 2.97 -15.14 7.18
CA ASN A 228 4.07 -15.59 6.34
C ASN A 228 4.42 -14.54 5.27
N TYR A 229 5.60 -13.94 5.34
CA TYR A 229 6.08 -12.99 4.35
C TYR A 229 6.87 -13.71 3.27
N TYR A 230 6.30 -13.83 2.08
CA TYR A 230 6.95 -14.41 0.91
C TYR A 230 7.62 -13.33 0.06
N LYS A 231 8.75 -13.68 -0.55
CA LYS A 231 9.39 -12.86 -1.58
C LYS A 231 8.47 -12.77 -2.79
N PRO A 232 8.06 -11.55 -3.23
CA PRO A 232 7.23 -11.42 -4.42
C PRO A 232 8.02 -11.78 -5.69
N HIS A 233 7.34 -12.40 -6.66
CA HIS A 233 7.96 -12.74 -7.95
C HIS A 233 6.94 -12.75 -9.08
N VAL A 234 7.39 -12.37 -10.27
CA VAL A 234 6.62 -12.34 -11.53
C VAL A 234 6.94 -13.58 -12.36
N VAL A 235 8.20 -14.01 -12.33
CA VAL A 235 8.64 -15.19 -13.08
C VAL A 235 8.20 -16.44 -12.35
N LYS A 236 7.41 -17.26 -13.02
CA LYS A 236 6.96 -18.57 -12.50
C LYS A 236 7.87 -19.69 -12.96
N GLN A 237 8.34 -19.60 -14.21
CA GLN A 237 9.03 -20.71 -14.84
C GLN A 237 9.93 -20.21 -15.97
N LEU A 238 11.09 -20.82 -16.10
CA LEU A 238 12.00 -20.65 -17.24
C LEU A 238 11.83 -21.85 -18.18
N ARG A 239 11.71 -21.56 -19.48
CA ARG A 239 11.60 -22.59 -20.53
C ARG A 239 12.68 -22.38 -21.59
N SER A 240 13.14 -23.46 -22.18
CA SER A 240 13.99 -23.43 -23.35
C SER A 240 13.21 -23.09 -24.63
N SER A 241 13.92 -22.86 -25.73
CA SER A 241 13.30 -22.53 -27.03
C SER A 241 12.36 -23.60 -27.59
N ASN A 242 12.57 -24.86 -27.19
CA ASN A 242 11.71 -26.01 -27.55
C ASN A 242 10.52 -26.21 -26.58
N GLY A 243 10.38 -25.33 -25.57
CA GLY A 243 9.26 -25.33 -24.61
C GLY A 243 9.47 -26.21 -23.38
N GLU A 244 10.59 -26.89 -23.24
CA GLU A 244 10.91 -27.68 -22.06
C GLU A 244 11.16 -26.80 -20.84
N VAL A 245 10.73 -27.27 -19.68
CA VAL A 245 10.94 -26.54 -18.40
C VAL A 245 12.40 -26.68 -18.00
N VAL A 246 13.10 -25.56 -17.96
CA VAL A 246 14.48 -25.47 -17.48
C VAL A 246 14.52 -25.34 -15.96
N SER A 247 13.63 -24.50 -15.41
CA SER A 247 13.55 -24.22 -13.97
C SER A 247 12.17 -23.71 -13.58
N ASN A 248 11.69 -24.13 -12.42
CA ASN A 248 10.56 -23.51 -11.73
C ASN A 248 11.09 -22.53 -10.68
N ILE A 249 10.38 -21.45 -10.45
CA ILE A 249 10.65 -20.52 -9.34
C ILE A 249 9.82 -20.97 -8.15
N GLU A 250 10.48 -21.50 -7.15
CA GLU A 250 9.81 -21.95 -5.92
C GLU A 250 9.53 -20.75 -4.98
N PRO A 251 8.40 -20.80 -4.26
CA PRO A 251 8.07 -19.77 -3.26
C PRO A 251 9.15 -19.66 -2.19
N THR A 252 9.61 -18.45 -1.93
CA THR A 252 10.61 -18.18 -0.89
C THR A 252 9.95 -17.51 0.32
N LEU A 253 9.79 -18.27 1.41
CA LEU A 253 9.39 -17.72 2.70
C LEU A 253 10.57 -16.96 3.31
N VAL A 254 10.42 -15.65 3.52
CA VAL A 254 11.48 -14.79 4.07
C VAL A 254 11.44 -14.78 5.60
N LYS A 255 10.25 -14.63 6.17
CA LYS A 255 10.04 -14.55 7.62
C LYS A 255 8.55 -14.68 8.00
N GLN A 256 8.30 -14.89 9.28
CA GLN A 256 6.98 -14.70 9.88
C GLN A 256 6.90 -13.30 10.51
N THR A 257 5.84 -12.55 10.20
CA THR A 257 5.65 -11.16 10.63
C THR A 257 4.79 -11.06 11.89
N ILE A 258 3.76 -11.89 11.98
CA ILE A 258 2.80 -12.01 13.08
C ILE A 258 2.34 -13.45 13.24
N SER A 259 1.65 -13.76 14.33
CA SER A 259 1.03 -15.06 14.55
C SER A 259 -0.21 -15.27 13.65
N LYS A 260 -0.57 -16.53 13.45
CA LYS A 260 -1.82 -16.89 12.78
C LYS A 260 -3.05 -16.34 13.50
N GLU A 261 -3.03 -16.30 14.83
CA GLU A 261 -4.14 -15.79 15.64
C GLU A 261 -4.39 -14.30 15.35
N THR A 262 -3.35 -13.49 15.34
CA THR A 262 -3.42 -12.06 15.00
C THR A 262 -3.92 -11.87 13.56
N SER A 263 -3.40 -12.64 12.62
CA SER A 263 -3.84 -12.62 11.22
C SER A 263 -5.35 -12.95 11.09
N ASP A 264 -5.83 -13.97 11.76
CA ASP A 264 -7.26 -14.37 11.72
C ASP A 264 -8.18 -13.30 12.33
N LYS A 265 -7.76 -12.62 13.41
CA LYS A 265 -8.49 -11.46 13.97
C LYS A 265 -8.59 -10.31 12.97
N LEU A 266 -7.46 -9.96 12.33
CA LEU A 266 -7.42 -8.87 11.33
C LEU A 266 -8.26 -9.18 10.09
N ARG A 267 -8.26 -10.42 9.62
CA ARG A 267 -9.16 -10.85 8.53
C ARG A 267 -10.63 -10.61 8.87
N LYS A 268 -11.05 -10.88 10.11
CA LYS A 268 -12.41 -10.60 10.58
C LYS A 268 -12.72 -9.09 10.57
N TYR A 269 -11.80 -8.26 11.07
CA TYR A 269 -11.97 -6.81 11.08
C TYR A 269 -12.03 -6.20 9.67
N MET A 270 -11.21 -6.72 8.75
CA MET A 270 -11.25 -6.30 7.35
C MET A 270 -12.50 -6.81 6.62
N LYS A 271 -13.03 -7.97 7.00
CA LYS A 271 -14.33 -8.44 6.50
C LYS A 271 -15.45 -7.48 6.92
N GLU A 272 -15.47 -7.05 8.19
CA GLU A 272 -16.45 -6.07 8.69
C GLU A 272 -16.36 -4.74 7.91
N THR A 273 -15.16 -4.32 7.50
CA THR A 273 -14.98 -3.13 6.65
C THR A 273 -15.77 -3.22 5.35
N VAL A 274 -15.84 -4.40 4.73
CA VAL A 274 -16.58 -4.64 3.48
C VAL A 274 -18.07 -4.94 3.75
N ASP A 275 -18.39 -5.62 4.83
CA ASP A 275 -19.78 -5.96 5.14
C ASP A 275 -20.62 -4.74 5.51
N SER A 276 -20.09 -3.84 6.34
CA SER A 276 -20.82 -2.73 6.95
C SER A 276 -20.02 -1.43 7.14
N GLY A 277 -18.72 -1.43 6.84
CA GLY A 277 -17.84 -0.27 7.03
C GLY A 277 -17.64 0.56 5.76
N THR A 278 -16.48 1.20 5.67
CA THR A 278 -16.10 2.09 4.55
C THR A 278 -15.90 1.37 3.20
N GLY A 279 -15.81 0.05 3.20
CA GLY A 279 -15.53 -0.79 2.03
C GLY A 279 -16.74 -1.44 1.38
N THR A 280 -17.97 -1.06 1.71
CA THR A 280 -19.21 -1.72 1.26
C THR A 280 -19.35 -1.81 -0.26
N LYS A 281 -18.72 -0.89 -1.02
CA LYS A 281 -18.70 -0.94 -2.50
C LYS A 281 -17.91 -2.13 -3.06
N ALA A 282 -17.07 -2.79 -2.27
CA ALA A 282 -16.31 -3.98 -2.64
C ALA A 282 -17.06 -5.30 -2.31
N LYS A 283 -18.28 -5.22 -1.78
CA LYS A 283 -19.08 -6.39 -1.46
C LYS A 283 -19.45 -7.17 -2.71
N MET A 284 -19.22 -8.47 -2.70
CA MET A 284 -19.54 -9.40 -3.80
C MET A 284 -20.65 -10.35 -3.38
N LYS A 285 -21.47 -10.79 -4.35
CA LYS A 285 -22.62 -11.67 -4.10
C LYS A 285 -22.17 -13.09 -3.71
N ASP A 286 -21.18 -13.62 -4.43
CA ASP A 286 -20.81 -15.03 -4.37
C ASP A 286 -19.47 -15.29 -3.66
N TYR A 287 -18.82 -14.22 -3.15
CA TYR A 287 -17.52 -14.30 -2.51
C TYR A 287 -17.47 -13.50 -1.22
N THR A 288 -16.73 -14.01 -0.25
CA THR A 288 -16.39 -13.25 0.95
C THR A 288 -15.19 -12.36 0.65
N ALA A 289 -15.37 -11.06 0.81
CA ALA A 289 -14.30 -10.09 0.68
C ALA A 289 -13.98 -9.44 2.03
N GLY A 290 -12.71 -9.16 2.24
CA GLY A 290 -12.22 -8.29 3.30
C GLY A 290 -11.28 -7.26 2.70
N GLY A 291 -11.19 -6.09 3.31
CA GLY A 291 -10.32 -5.04 2.75
C GLY A 291 -10.18 -3.82 3.64
N LYS A 292 -9.38 -2.88 3.17
CA LYS A 292 -9.22 -1.57 3.79
C LYS A 292 -9.21 -0.48 2.73
N THR A 293 -10.05 0.52 2.89
CA THR A 293 -10.03 1.73 2.08
C THR A 293 -8.84 2.61 2.46
N GLY A 294 -8.27 3.31 1.48
CA GLY A 294 -7.18 4.25 1.68
C GLY A 294 -7.42 5.56 0.98
N THR A 295 -6.90 6.64 1.54
CA THR A 295 -6.77 7.94 0.90
C THR A 295 -5.29 8.28 0.91
N CYS A 296 -4.70 8.46 -0.26
CA CYS A 296 -3.33 8.96 -0.39
C CYS A 296 -3.39 10.47 -0.59
N LEU A 297 -2.74 11.21 0.28
CA LEU A 297 -2.53 12.64 0.08
C LEU A 297 -1.34 12.80 -0.86
N LEU A 298 -1.61 13.21 -2.10
CA LEU A 298 -0.55 13.68 -2.98
C LEU A 298 -0.19 15.09 -2.51
N TYR A 299 1.00 15.27 -1.97
CA TYR A 299 1.57 16.59 -1.76
C TYR A 299 1.83 17.22 -3.13
N THR A 300 0.84 17.95 -3.63
CA THR A 300 1.06 18.96 -4.65
C THR A 300 1.21 20.29 -3.92
N SER A 301 2.00 21.20 -4.46
CA SER A 301 2.23 22.56 -3.94
C SER A 301 0.93 23.39 -3.76
N ASP A 302 -0.19 22.83 -4.13
CA ASP A 302 -1.52 23.46 -4.11
C ASP A 302 -2.37 23.05 -2.88
N ALA A 303 -1.82 22.26 -1.94
CA ALA A 303 -2.55 21.85 -0.72
C ALA A 303 -2.46 22.87 0.44
N ALA A 304 -1.98 24.08 0.18
CA ALA A 304 -1.84 25.15 1.18
C ALA A 304 -3.07 26.06 1.31
N ASP A 305 -4.12 25.88 0.48
CA ASP A 305 -5.26 26.80 0.39
C ASP A 305 -6.65 26.13 0.54
N GLU A 306 -6.75 25.02 1.32
CA GLU A 306 -8.08 24.51 1.75
C GLU A 306 -8.15 24.24 3.25
#